data_ccc106a74bde61b7eac2ce018a152216
#
_entry.id   ccc106a74bde61b7eac2ce018a152216
#
_cell.length_a   1.000
_cell.length_b   1.000
_cell.length_c   1.000
_cell.angle_alpha   90.00
_cell.angle_beta   90.00
_cell.angle_gamma   90.00
#
_symmetry.space_group_name_H-M   'P 1'
#
loop_
_entity.id
_entity.type
_entity.pdbx_description
1 polymer ?
#
loop_
_entity_poly.entity_id
_entity_poly.type
_entity_poly.pdbx_seq_one_letter_code
_entity_poly.pdbx_strand_id
1 'polypeptide(L)'
;MKNILLIGGSYGIGLALAKELQHENNVYIASRTSENLADLKVSHLAFDATNDVLDVAKLPETIDGFVYLPGSINLRPFKGIKPETFAEDLQLNFINMVKVLQTILPQLMASQQANIVLFSSVAVQTGMPFHTSVAAAKGAVEGFAKALAAEYAPKFRVNVIAPSLTNTPLADKFLNNESKQEKSAARHPLKRFGEADDIAQMAAFLLSDKSSWISGQVFHVDGGLSTLLVN
;
A
#
# COMPACT_ATOMS: atom_id res chain seq x y z
N MET A 1 -11.72 -19.03 -6.87
CA MET A 1 -10.50 -18.26 -6.59
C MET A 1 -10.71 -16.85 -7.08
N LYS A 2 -10.27 -15.84 -6.33
CA LYS A 2 -10.34 -14.42 -6.72
C LYS A 2 -9.13 -14.04 -7.55
N ASN A 3 -9.30 -13.13 -8.51
CA ASN A 3 -8.20 -12.53 -9.25
C ASN A 3 -7.74 -11.25 -8.53
N ILE A 4 -6.52 -11.25 -8.00
CA ILE A 4 -5.96 -10.15 -7.22
C ILE A 4 -4.80 -9.51 -7.98
N LEU A 5 -4.88 -8.22 -8.24
CA LEU A 5 -3.81 -7.43 -8.86
C LEU A 5 -3.04 -6.63 -7.82
N LEU A 6 -1.73 -6.84 -7.75
CA LEU A 6 -0.80 -6.07 -6.93
C LEU A 6 0.08 -5.20 -7.84
N ILE A 7 0.05 -3.89 -7.66
CA ILE A 7 1.06 -3.01 -8.24
C ILE A 7 2.19 -2.89 -7.21
N GLY A 8 3.41 -3.37 -7.58
CA GLY A 8 4.57 -3.36 -6.68
C GLY A 8 4.61 -4.56 -5.72
N GLY A 9 4.59 -5.79 -6.21
CA GLY A 9 4.58 -7.01 -5.39
C GLY A 9 5.91 -7.75 -5.27
N SER A 10 7.02 -7.25 -5.80
CA SER A 10 8.30 -7.99 -5.84
C SER A 10 9.18 -7.83 -4.61
N TYR A 11 8.86 -6.90 -3.68
CA TYR A 11 9.62 -6.64 -2.45
C TYR A 11 8.69 -6.25 -1.29
N GLY A 12 9.25 -6.33 -0.07
CA GLY A 12 8.64 -5.80 1.16
C GLY A 12 7.22 -6.30 1.38
N ILE A 13 6.32 -5.39 1.73
CA ILE A 13 4.91 -5.70 2.03
C ILE A 13 4.24 -6.42 0.86
N GLY A 14 4.49 -5.99 -0.38
CA GLY A 14 3.88 -6.59 -1.55
C GLY A 14 4.31 -8.04 -1.78
N LEU A 15 5.58 -8.37 -1.53
CA LEU A 15 6.08 -9.75 -1.61
C LEU A 15 5.49 -10.62 -0.49
N ALA A 16 5.42 -10.11 0.74
CA ALA A 16 4.79 -10.80 1.85
C ALA A 16 3.30 -11.09 1.54
N LEU A 17 2.59 -10.09 1.01
CA LEU A 17 1.20 -10.24 0.60
C LEU A 17 1.02 -11.25 -0.54
N ALA A 18 1.92 -11.25 -1.54
CA ALA A 18 1.88 -12.21 -2.63
C ALA A 18 2.04 -13.66 -2.13
N LYS A 19 2.95 -13.88 -1.17
CA LYS A 19 3.16 -15.18 -0.51
C LYS A 19 1.90 -15.65 0.23
N GLU A 20 1.22 -14.76 0.92
CA GLU A 20 -0.01 -15.05 1.66
C GLU A 20 -1.16 -15.40 0.70
N LEU A 21 -1.33 -14.61 -0.37
CA LEU A 21 -2.48 -14.73 -1.26
C LEU A 21 -2.42 -15.90 -2.26
N GLN A 22 -1.23 -16.35 -2.67
CA GLN A 22 -1.04 -17.29 -3.77
C GLN A 22 -1.68 -18.68 -3.58
N HIS A 23 -1.99 -19.05 -2.33
CA HIS A 23 -2.54 -20.36 -2.02
C HIS A 23 -4.04 -20.47 -2.31
N GLU A 24 -4.76 -19.35 -2.23
CA GLU A 24 -6.22 -19.31 -2.36
C GLU A 24 -6.71 -18.42 -3.52
N ASN A 25 -5.79 -17.70 -4.19
CA ASN A 25 -6.13 -16.72 -5.22
C ASN A 25 -5.24 -16.85 -6.46
N ASN A 26 -5.72 -16.31 -7.58
CA ASN A 26 -4.91 -16.02 -8.75
C ASN A 26 -4.26 -14.64 -8.54
N VAL A 27 -2.96 -14.58 -8.32
CA VAL A 27 -2.25 -13.33 -8.03
C VAL A 27 -1.51 -12.84 -9.26
N TYR A 28 -1.81 -11.62 -9.67
CA TYR A 28 -1.15 -10.89 -10.75
C TYR A 28 -0.30 -9.79 -10.15
N ILE A 29 0.98 -9.75 -10.50
CA ILE A 29 1.93 -8.76 -9.95
C ILE A 29 2.47 -7.92 -11.08
N ALA A 30 2.20 -6.62 -11.06
CA ALA A 30 2.79 -5.65 -11.95
C ALA A 30 3.93 -4.90 -11.23
N SER A 31 5.18 -5.19 -11.57
CA SER A 31 6.36 -4.64 -10.92
C SER A 31 7.56 -4.58 -11.85
N ARG A 32 8.56 -3.74 -11.50
CA ARG A 32 9.78 -3.56 -12.30
C ARG A 32 10.68 -4.80 -12.35
N THR A 33 10.60 -5.61 -11.32
CA THR A 33 11.50 -6.76 -11.10
C THR A 33 10.68 -7.98 -10.70
N SER A 34 11.23 -9.18 -10.92
CA SER A 34 10.56 -10.46 -10.68
C SER A 34 11.42 -11.50 -9.95
N GLU A 35 12.67 -11.17 -9.59
CA GLU A 35 13.63 -12.13 -9.05
C GLU A 35 13.11 -12.84 -7.80
N ASN A 36 12.41 -12.13 -6.91
CA ASN A 36 11.87 -12.72 -5.68
C ASN A 36 10.52 -13.45 -5.89
N LEU A 37 10.03 -13.50 -7.12
CA LEU A 37 8.76 -14.14 -7.46
C LEU A 37 8.93 -15.53 -8.07
N ALA A 38 10.17 -15.98 -8.33
CA ALA A 38 10.47 -17.19 -9.08
C ALA A 38 9.83 -18.46 -8.48
N ASP A 39 9.78 -18.54 -7.14
CA ASP A 39 9.22 -19.70 -6.42
C ASP A 39 7.73 -19.54 -6.06
N LEU A 40 7.08 -18.47 -6.52
CA LEU A 40 5.68 -18.19 -6.21
C LEU A 40 4.76 -18.56 -7.37
N LYS A 41 3.55 -19.00 -7.03
CA LYS A 41 2.48 -19.27 -8.00
C LYS A 41 1.74 -17.97 -8.36
N VAL A 42 2.44 -17.06 -9.05
CA VAL A 42 1.91 -15.74 -9.42
C VAL A 42 2.17 -15.44 -10.90
N SER A 43 1.36 -14.60 -11.50
CA SER A 43 1.58 -14.08 -12.85
C SER A 43 2.28 -12.72 -12.77
N HIS A 44 3.46 -12.58 -13.38
CA HIS A 44 4.21 -11.33 -13.36
C HIS A 44 4.08 -10.55 -14.67
N LEU A 45 3.87 -9.23 -14.55
CA LEU A 45 3.93 -8.26 -15.63
C LEU A 45 5.04 -7.25 -15.33
N ALA A 46 5.97 -7.07 -16.26
CA ALA A 46 6.96 -5.99 -16.15
C ALA A 46 6.23 -4.64 -16.27
N PHE A 47 6.37 -3.79 -15.25
CA PHE A 47 5.65 -2.52 -15.17
C PHE A 47 6.34 -1.55 -14.21
N ASP A 48 6.62 -0.35 -14.68
CA ASP A 48 7.03 0.78 -13.83
C ASP A 48 5.84 1.73 -13.65
N ALA A 49 5.32 1.81 -12.44
CA ALA A 49 4.19 2.69 -12.11
C ALA A 49 4.46 4.18 -12.39
N THR A 50 5.73 4.58 -12.57
CA THR A 50 6.11 5.97 -12.88
C THR A 50 6.06 6.27 -14.37
N ASN A 51 6.45 5.32 -15.22
CA ASN A 51 6.75 5.57 -16.62
C ASN A 51 5.84 4.80 -17.59
N ASP A 52 5.24 3.68 -17.16
CA ASP A 52 4.53 2.79 -18.05
C ASP A 52 3.01 3.00 -18.01
N VAL A 53 2.36 2.59 -19.09
CA VAL A 53 0.91 2.34 -19.14
C VAL A 53 0.69 0.86 -18.91
N LEU A 54 -0.20 0.50 -17.98
CA LEU A 54 -0.49 -0.89 -17.66
C LEU A 54 -1.19 -1.60 -18.83
N ASP A 55 -0.59 -2.69 -19.31
CA ASP A 55 -1.15 -3.50 -20.39
C ASP A 55 -2.28 -4.40 -19.87
N VAL A 56 -3.52 -3.92 -20.00
CA VAL A 56 -4.70 -4.64 -19.52
C VAL A 56 -4.99 -5.92 -20.30
N ALA A 57 -4.46 -6.09 -21.52
CA ALA A 57 -4.66 -7.32 -22.29
C ALA A 57 -3.96 -8.53 -21.65
N LYS A 58 -3.01 -8.30 -20.76
CA LYS A 58 -2.31 -9.35 -19.98
C LYS A 58 -2.97 -9.63 -18.62
N LEU A 59 -4.05 -8.94 -18.30
CA LEU A 59 -4.80 -9.11 -17.07
C LEU A 59 -6.09 -9.92 -17.33
N PRO A 60 -6.69 -10.53 -16.29
CA PRO A 60 -7.97 -11.19 -16.43
C PRO A 60 -9.09 -10.19 -16.71
N GLU A 61 -10.17 -10.66 -17.34
CA GLU A 61 -11.36 -9.84 -17.62
C GLU A 61 -12.04 -9.33 -16.34
N THR A 62 -11.81 -10.01 -15.21
CA THR A 62 -12.37 -9.67 -13.90
C THR A 62 -11.23 -9.54 -12.89
N ILE A 63 -11.20 -8.45 -12.15
CA ILE A 63 -10.30 -8.22 -11.01
C ILE A 63 -11.15 -8.07 -9.75
N ASP A 64 -10.99 -9.01 -8.81
CA ASP A 64 -11.76 -9.07 -7.55
C ASP A 64 -11.04 -8.34 -6.40
N GLY A 65 -9.75 -8.12 -6.52
CA GLY A 65 -8.95 -7.39 -5.55
C GLY A 65 -7.86 -6.56 -6.21
N PHE A 66 -7.63 -5.38 -5.68
CA PHE A 66 -6.59 -4.47 -6.16
C PHE A 66 -5.81 -3.88 -5.00
N VAL A 67 -4.49 -3.85 -5.13
CA VAL A 67 -3.57 -3.23 -4.16
C VAL A 67 -2.54 -2.37 -4.87
N TYR A 68 -2.36 -1.12 -4.43
CA TYR A 68 -1.31 -0.24 -4.91
C TYR A 68 -0.27 -0.02 -3.82
N LEU A 69 0.94 -0.55 -4.03
CA LEU A 69 2.03 -0.55 -3.05
C LEU A 69 3.19 0.44 -3.36
N PRO A 70 3.37 0.96 -4.60
CA PRO A 70 4.44 1.90 -4.85
C PRO A 70 4.33 3.13 -3.95
N GLY A 71 5.47 3.58 -3.43
CA GLY A 71 5.51 4.72 -2.54
C GLY A 71 6.93 5.24 -2.33
N SER A 72 7.02 6.37 -1.64
CA SER A 72 8.28 7.06 -1.32
C SER A 72 8.35 7.42 0.16
N ILE A 73 9.56 7.58 0.68
CA ILE A 73 9.83 8.09 2.02
C ILE A 73 10.87 9.22 1.91
N ASN A 74 10.41 10.43 1.61
CA ASN A 74 11.23 11.64 1.51
C ASN A 74 11.09 12.46 2.79
N LEU A 75 11.99 12.25 3.76
CA LEU A 75 11.96 12.93 5.06
C LEU A 75 12.99 14.05 5.06
N ARG A 76 12.53 15.32 5.08
CA ARG A 76 13.38 16.52 5.13
C ARG A 76 12.71 17.65 5.92
N PRO A 77 13.50 18.54 6.57
CA PRO A 77 12.96 19.77 7.14
C PRO A 77 12.23 20.60 6.07
N PHE A 78 11.07 21.15 6.39
CA PHE A 78 10.24 21.90 5.44
C PHE A 78 11.03 23.02 4.72
N LYS A 79 11.89 23.75 5.43
CA LYS A 79 12.73 24.82 4.84
C LYS A 79 13.72 24.34 3.77
N GLY A 80 14.02 23.03 3.73
CA GLY A 80 15.01 22.44 2.83
C GLY A 80 14.42 21.49 1.78
N ILE A 81 13.09 21.30 1.78
CA ILE A 81 12.41 20.49 0.77
C ILE A 81 11.91 21.40 -0.36
N LYS A 82 12.18 21.00 -1.59
CA LYS A 82 11.76 21.77 -2.77
C LYS A 82 10.32 21.43 -3.15
N PRO A 83 9.56 22.37 -3.78
CA PRO A 83 8.22 22.11 -4.28
C PRO A 83 8.14 20.90 -5.24
N GLU A 84 9.19 20.66 -6.03
CA GLU A 84 9.28 19.54 -6.96
C GLU A 84 9.20 18.19 -6.24
N THR A 85 9.79 18.09 -5.03
CA THR A 85 9.68 16.85 -4.22
C THR A 85 8.25 16.58 -3.77
N PHE A 86 7.45 17.62 -3.50
CA PHE A 86 6.01 17.44 -3.24
C PHE A 86 5.29 16.92 -4.48
N ALA A 87 5.61 17.45 -5.65
CA ALA A 87 5.02 16.99 -6.90
C ALA A 87 5.39 15.52 -7.20
N GLU A 88 6.67 15.14 -6.99
CA GLU A 88 7.15 13.77 -7.15
C GLU A 88 6.46 12.79 -6.19
N ASP A 89 6.36 13.16 -4.89
CA ASP A 89 5.67 12.33 -3.90
C ASP A 89 4.18 12.18 -4.24
N LEU A 90 3.52 13.27 -4.63
CA LEU A 90 2.11 13.24 -5.05
C LEU A 90 1.94 12.40 -6.33
N GLN A 91 2.84 12.56 -7.29
CA GLN A 91 2.81 11.80 -8.54
C GLN A 91 2.90 10.29 -8.29
N LEU A 92 3.89 9.83 -7.53
CA LEU A 92 4.12 8.41 -7.28
C LEU A 92 3.05 7.81 -6.37
N ASN A 93 2.76 8.46 -5.23
CA ASN A 93 1.89 7.88 -4.20
C ASN A 93 0.39 8.00 -4.53
N PHE A 94 0.00 8.97 -5.36
CA PHE A 94 -1.41 9.26 -5.61
C PHE A 94 -1.78 9.28 -7.10
N ILE A 95 -1.19 10.17 -7.92
CA ILE A 95 -1.64 10.35 -9.31
C ILE A 95 -1.45 9.08 -10.13
N ASN A 96 -0.31 8.38 -9.99
CA ASN A 96 -0.08 7.13 -10.71
C ASN A 96 -1.02 6.01 -10.26
N MET A 97 -1.38 5.97 -8.97
CA MET A 97 -2.42 5.09 -8.44
C MET A 97 -3.77 5.34 -9.11
N VAL A 98 -4.18 6.61 -9.24
CA VAL A 98 -5.44 6.98 -9.90
C VAL A 98 -5.43 6.55 -11.37
N LYS A 99 -4.33 6.79 -12.09
CA LYS A 99 -4.20 6.34 -13.50
C LYS A 99 -4.37 4.83 -13.64
N VAL A 100 -3.71 4.05 -12.78
CA VAL A 100 -3.84 2.57 -12.80
C VAL A 100 -5.28 2.16 -12.51
N LEU A 101 -5.91 2.72 -11.47
CA LEU A 101 -7.31 2.43 -11.12
C LEU A 101 -8.28 2.74 -12.27
N GLN A 102 -8.10 3.88 -12.94
CA GLN A 102 -8.91 4.22 -14.11
C GLN A 102 -8.70 3.24 -15.27
N THR A 103 -7.46 2.80 -15.49
CA THR A 103 -7.11 1.84 -16.54
C THR A 103 -7.78 0.48 -16.33
N ILE A 104 -7.86 -0.01 -15.08
CA ILE A 104 -8.45 -1.32 -14.73
C ILE A 104 -9.92 -1.22 -14.27
N LEU A 105 -10.51 -0.05 -14.32
CA LEU A 105 -11.90 0.15 -13.87
C LEU A 105 -12.90 -0.81 -14.53
N PRO A 106 -12.84 -1.10 -15.85
CA PRO A 106 -13.73 -2.09 -16.46
C PRO A 106 -13.63 -3.47 -15.82
N GLN A 107 -12.42 -3.96 -15.53
CA GLN A 107 -12.21 -5.27 -14.90
C GLN A 107 -12.69 -5.30 -13.44
N LEU A 108 -12.51 -4.20 -12.68
CA LEU A 108 -13.07 -4.06 -11.33
C LEU A 108 -14.60 -4.05 -11.36
N MET A 109 -15.20 -3.36 -12.33
CA MET A 109 -16.67 -3.33 -12.52
C MET A 109 -17.24 -4.68 -12.96
N ALA A 110 -16.46 -5.55 -13.60
CA ALA A 110 -16.86 -6.90 -13.97
C ALA A 110 -16.95 -7.85 -12.76
N SER A 111 -16.23 -7.57 -11.66
CA SER A 111 -16.35 -8.35 -10.41
C SER A 111 -17.74 -8.20 -9.79
N GLN A 112 -18.18 -9.18 -9.00
CA GLN A 112 -19.40 -9.05 -8.20
C GLN A 112 -19.24 -7.96 -7.14
N GLN A 113 -18.11 -7.97 -6.42
CA GLN A 113 -17.71 -6.94 -5.48
C GLN A 113 -16.18 -6.87 -5.42
N ALA A 114 -15.60 -5.81 -5.97
CA ALA A 114 -14.16 -5.63 -5.93
C ALA A 114 -13.68 -5.05 -4.59
N ASN A 115 -12.52 -5.53 -4.12
CA ASN A 115 -11.89 -5.10 -2.87
C ASN A 115 -10.62 -4.31 -3.17
N ILE A 116 -10.59 -3.05 -2.80
CA ILE A 116 -9.47 -2.13 -3.06
C ILE A 116 -8.78 -1.81 -1.75
N VAL A 117 -7.48 -2.08 -1.67
CA VAL A 117 -6.64 -1.75 -0.51
C VAL A 117 -5.55 -0.79 -0.95
N LEU A 118 -5.53 0.38 -0.33
CA LEU A 118 -4.56 1.44 -0.59
C LEU A 118 -3.68 1.67 0.65
N PHE A 119 -2.51 2.29 0.44
CA PHE A 119 -1.56 2.51 1.51
C PHE A 119 -1.36 4.00 1.81
N SER A 120 -1.64 4.37 3.06
CA SER A 120 -1.33 5.66 3.67
C SER A 120 -0.08 5.56 4.56
N SER A 121 -0.05 6.33 5.61
CA SER A 121 0.98 6.35 6.66
C SER A 121 0.39 6.91 7.95
N VAL A 122 0.86 6.43 9.10
CA VAL A 122 0.53 7.04 10.40
C VAL A 122 0.87 8.53 10.46
N ALA A 123 1.82 9.00 9.65
CA ALA A 123 2.21 10.40 9.59
C ALA A 123 1.10 11.35 9.10
N VAL A 124 0.03 10.84 8.50
CA VAL A 124 -1.12 11.65 8.08
C VAL A 124 -1.94 12.10 9.29
N GLN A 125 -2.25 11.19 10.20
CA GLN A 125 -3.06 11.48 11.38
C GLN A 125 -2.20 11.97 12.56
N THR A 126 -1.02 11.38 12.74
CA THR A 126 -0.07 11.76 13.76
C THR A 126 0.94 12.73 13.18
N GLY A 127 0.83 14.03 13.45
CA GLY A 127 1.79 15.02 12.94
C GLY A 127 3.24 14.64 13.28
N MET A 128 4.06 14.40 12.27
CA MET A 128 5.45 13.99 12.43
C MET A 128 6.39 15.01 11.80
N PRO A 129 7.48 15.43 12.48
CA PRO A 129 8.48 16.32 11.87
C PRO A 129 9.09 15.65 10.62
N PHE A 130 9.41 16.48 9.63
CA PHE A 130 10.04 16.07 8.36
C PHE A 130 9.15 15.29 7.37
N HIS A 131 7.87 15.08 7.65
CA HIS A 131 6.95 14.28 6.82
C HIS A 131 6.02 15.12 5.95
N THR A 132 6.22 16.43 5.82
CA THR A 132 5.26 17.34 5.15
C THR A 132 4.89 16.91 3.73
N SER A 133 5.83 16.45 2.93
CA SER A 133 5.58 16.02 1.54
C SER A 133 4.84 14.69 1.50
N VAL A 134 5.39 13.65 2.12
CA VAL A 134 4.79 12.32 2.09
C VAL A 134 3.43 12.28 2.80
N ALA A 135 3.26 13.03 3.91
CA ALA A 135 1.97 13.11 4.60
C ALA A 135 0.90 13.78 3.73
N ALA A 136 1.24 14.82 2.97
CA ALA A 136 0.32 15.44 2.03
C ALA A 136 -0.12 14.46 0.93
N ALA A 137 0.82 13.73 0.32
CA ALA A 137 0.52 12.75 -0.72
C ALA A 137 -0.32 11.56 -0.18
N LYS A 138 -0.01 11.07 1.03
CA LYS A 138 -0.77 9.98 1.66
C LYS A 138 -2.12 10.43 2.19
N GLY A 139 -2.27 11.69 2.62
CA GLY A 139 -3.56 12.29 2.96
C GLY A 139 -4.50 12.37 1.75
N ALA A 140 -3.96 12.64 0.55
CA ALA A 140 -4.73 12.58 -0.69
C ALA A 140 -5.29 11.16 -0.95
N VAL A 141 -4.52 10.10 -0.66
CA VAL A 141 -5.00 8.71 -0.76
C VAL A 141 -6.17 8.44 0.18
N GLU A 142 -6.12 8.92 1.43
CA GLU A 142 -7.22 8.71 2.40
C GLU A 142 -8.51 9.40 2.00
N GLY A 143 -8.42 10.67 1.55
CA GLY A 143 -9.58 11.42 1.05
C GLY A 143 -10.18 10.77 -0.19
N PHE A 144 -9.35 10.39 -1.14
CA PHE A 144 -9.75 9.69 -2.35
C PHE A 144 -10.43 8.35 -2.06
N ALA A 145 -9.86 7.54 -1.17
CA ALA A 145 -10.40 6.22 -0.83
C ALA A 145 -11.82 6.31 -0.27
N LYS A 146 -12.09 7.28 0.60
CA LYS A 146 -13.44 7.51 1.15
C LYS A 146 -14.44 7.92 0.06
N ALA A 147 -14.05 8.84 -0.82
CA ALA A 147 -14.89 9.29 -1.92
C ALA A 147 -15.19 8.13 -2.89
N LEU A 148 -14.16 7.37 -3.28
CA LEU A 148 -14.30 6.22 -4.17
C LEU A 148 -15.19 5.13 -3.55
N ALA A 149 -15.05 4.86 -2.24
CA ALA A 149 -15.92 3.92 -1.53
C ALA A 149 -17.38 4.35 -1.58
N ALA A 150 -17.66 5.63 -1.41
CA ALA A 150 -19.03 6.18 -1.45
C ALA A 150 -19.61 6.14 -2.88
N GLU A 151 -18.82 6.51 -3.88
CA GLU A 151 -19.23 6.57 -5.28
C GLU A 151 -19.61 5.21 -5.86
N TYR A 152 -18.85 4.16 -5.48
CA TYR A 152 -19.02 2.81 -6.05
C TYR A 152 -19.68 1.82 -5.10
N ALA A 153 -20.17 2.22 -3.93
CA ALA A 153 -20.92 1.30 -3.05
C ALA A 153 -22.22 0.84 -3.73
N PRO A 154 -22.62 -0.43 -3.59
CA PRO A 154 -21.97 -1.55 -2.90
C PRO A 154 -20.96 -2.33 -3.76
N LYS A 155 -20.64 -1.86 -4.96
CA LYS A 155 -19.83 -2.55 -5.97
C LYS A 155 -18.38 -2.68 -5.56
N PHE A 156 -17.82 -1.66 -4.89
CA PHE A 156 -16.46 -1.66 -4.35
C PHE A 156 -16.47 -1.54 -2.83
N ARG A 157 -15.56 -2.28 -2.19
CA ARG A 157 -15.08 -1.96 -0.85
C ARG A 157 -13.69 -1.35 -0.98
N VAL A 158 -13.52 -0.17 -0.44
CA VAL A 158 -12.24 0.57 -0.51
C VAL A 158 -11.78 0.86 0.89
N ASN A 159 -10.62 0.36 1.27
CA ASN A 159 -10.02 0.60 2.58
C ASN A 159 -8.55 0.99 2.45
N VAL A 160 -8.04 1.65 3.46
CA VAL A 160 -6.67 2.13 3.53
C VAL A 160 -5.96 1.51 4.73
N ILE A 161 -4.72 1.11 4.55
CA ILE A 161 -3.82 0.73 5.64
C ILE A 161 -2.83 1.88 5.83
N ALA A 162 -2.66 2.32 7.06
CA ALA A 162 -1.71 3.34 7.47
C ALA A 162 -0.63 2.72 8.37
N PRO A 163 0.47 2.19 7.80
CA PRO A 163 1.54 1.59 8.56
C PRO A 163 2.43 2.64 9.22
N SER A 164 3.10 2.25 10.29
CA SER A 164 4.30 2.90 10.80
C SER A 164 5.55 2.35 10.11
N LEU A 165 6.74 2.66 10.65
CA LEU A 165 8.00 2.17 10.12
C LEU A 165 8.01 0.65 10.11
N THR A 166 8.12 0.09 8.92
CA THR A 166 8.05 -1.34 8.64
C THR A 166 9.34 -1.79 7.96
N ASN A 167 9.89 -2.91 8.38
CA ASN A 167 11.11 -3.51 7.84
C ASN A 167 10.90 -3.93 6.38
N THR A 168 11.38 -3.11 5.48
CA THR A 168 11.27 -3.28 4.03
C THR A 168 12.46 -2.63 3.35
N PRO A 169 12.82 -2.97 2.12
CA PRO A 169 13.88 -2.30 1.38
C PRO A 169 13.68 -0.78 1.28
N LEU A 170 12.42 -0.30 1.21
CA LEU A 170 12.10 1.13 1.20
C LEU A 170 12.50 1.84 2.50
N ALA A 171 12.44 1.14 3.62
CA ALA A 171 12.76 1.66 4.96
C ALA A 171 14.20 1.38 5.40
N ASP A 172 15.02 0.70 4.60
CA ASP A 172 16.37 0.25 4.97
C ASP A 172 17.24 1.36 5.57
N LYS A 173 17.26 2.55 4.97
CA LYS A 173 18.04 3.70 5.49
C LYS A 173 17.70 4.09 6.94
N PHE A 174 16.53 3.69 7.45
CA PHE A 174 16.08 3.96 8.81
C PHE A 174 16.28 2.79 9.77
N LEU A 175 16.60 1.59 9.26
CA LEU A 175 16.74 0.35 10.02
C LEU A 175 18.07 -0.39 9.79
N ASN A 176 19.01 0.20 9.05
CA ASN A 176 20.23 -0.46 8.59
C ASN A 176 21.35 -0.62 9.64
N ASN A 177 21.08 -0.29 10.90
CA ASN A 177 21.98 -0.61 12.02
C ASN A 177 21.19 -0.73 13.34
N GLU A 178 21.82 -1.39 14.32
CA GLU A 178 21.23 -1.71 15.63
C GLU A 178 20.71 -0.47 16.37
N SER A 179 21.49 0.60 16.44
CA SER A 179 21.07 1.84 17.11
C SER A 179 19.82 2.47 16.51
N LYS A 180 19.64 2.41 15.18
CA LYS A 180 18.40 2.88 14.52
C LYS A 180 17.23 1.96 14.79
N GLN A 181 17.47 0.64 14.80
CA GLN A 181 16.46 -0.38 15.13
C GLN A 181 15.96 -0.21 16.56
N GLU A 182 16.86 -0.08 17.54
CA GLU A 182 16.52 0.15 18.95
C GLU A 182 15.71 1.45 19.13
N LYS A 183 16.15 2.57 18.52
CA LYS A 183 15.43 3.85 18.56
C LYS A 183 14.04 3.74 17.93
N SER A 184 13.92 3.01 16.83
CA SER A 184 12.63 2.77 16.20
C SER A 184 11.72 1.91 17.07
N ALA A 185 12.23 0.80 17.61
CA ALA A 185 11.51 -0.07 18.52
C ALA A 185 11.02 0.67 19.78
N ALA A 186 11.89 1.48 20.38
CA ALA A 186 11.56 2.24 21.60
C ALA A 186 10.41 3.24 21.40
N ARG A 187 10.23 3.77 20.18
CA ARG A 187 9.13 4.70 19.85
C ARG A 187 7.76 4.04 19.79
N HIS A 188 7.72 2.74 19.51
CA HIS A 188 6.45 2.01 19.42
C HIS A 188 6.04 1.45 20.79
N PRO A 189 4.77 1.59 21.20
CA PRO A 189 4.26 0.96 22.40
C PRO A 189 4.55 -0.54 22.49
N LEU A 190 4.44 -1.28 21.38
CA LEU A 190 4.76 -2.71 21.32
C LEU A 190 6.26 -3.03 21.28
N LYS A 191 7.14 -2.02 21.47
CA LYS A 191 8.60 -2.18 21.60
C LYS A 191 9.29 -2.90 20.44
N ARG A 192 8.70 -2.83 19.24
CA ARG A 192 9.29 -3.25 17.98
C ARG A 192 8.81 -2.36 16.84
N PHE A 193 9.51 -2.33 15.73
CA PHE A 193 8.99 -1.84 14.46
C PHE A 193 8.18 -2.93 13.76
N GLY A 194 7.43 -2.55 12.72
CA GLY A 194 6.62 -3.50 11.96
C GLY A 194 7.48 -4.39 11.05
N GLU A 195 7.02 -5.61 10.82
CA GLU A 195 7.52 -6.48 9.76
C GLU A 195 6.55 -6.44 8.56
N ALA A 196 7.07 -6.82 7.37
CA ALA A 196 6.24 -6.83 6.17
C ALA A 196 4.99 -7.69 6.32
N ASP A 197 5.09 -8.81 7.05
CA ASP A 197 3.99 -9.73 7.32
C ASP A 197 2.89 -9.10 8.20
N ASP A 198 3.23 -8.24 9.17
CA ASP A 198 2.23 -7.54 9.99
C ASP A 198 1.23 -6.75 9.12
N ILE A 199 1.76 -6.14 8.06
CA ILE A 199 0.97 -5.31 7.15
C ILE A 199 0.27 -6.17 6.08
N ALA A 200 0.95 -7.19 5.58
CA ALA A 200 0.42 -8.09 4.56
C ALA A 200 -0.80 -8.87 5.07
N GLN A 201 -0.80 -9.36 6.31
CA GLN A 201 -1.94 -10.03 6.93
C GLN A 201 -3.18 -9.15 6.99
N MET A 202 -3.02 -7.86 7.34
CA MET A 202 -4.14 -6.91 7.32
C MET A 202 -4.65 -6.68 5.90
N ALA A 203 -3.76 -6.55 4.92
CA ALA A 203 -4.17 -6.40 3.52
C ALA A 203 -4.91 -7.64 3.01
N ALA A 204 -4.42 -8.84 3.31
CA ALA A 204 -5.08 -10.10 2.95
C ALA A 204 -6.47 -10.21 3.60
N PHE A 205 -6.62 -9.84 4.88
CA PHE A 205 -7.92 -9.78 5.55
C PHE A 205 -8.88 -8.82 4.83
N LEU A 206 -8.44 -7.61 4.47
CA LEU A 206 -9.29 -6.63 3.78
C LEU A 206 -9.69 -7.05 2.36
N LEU A 207 -8.88 -7.86 1.68
CA LEU A 207 -9.19 -8.45 0.37
C LEU A 207 -10.15 -9.64 0.47
N SER A 208 -10.26 -10.26 1.63
CA SER A 208 -11.08 -11.45 1.86
C SER A 208 -12.56 -11.11 2.13
N ASP A 209 -13.41 -12.13 2.09
CA ASP A 209 -14.83 -12.01 2.44
C ASP A 209 -15.06 -11.85 3.95
N LYS A 210 -14.03 -12.12 4.79
CA LYS A 210 -14.08 -11.92 6.24
C LYS A 210 -14.25 -10.44 6.61
N SER A 211 -13.91 -9.52 5.71
CA SER A 211 -14.08 -8.07 5.87
C SER A 211 -15.27 -7.50 5.07
N SER A 212 -16.27 -8.33 4.74
CA SER A 212 -17.41 -7.96 3.86
C SER A 212 -18.22 -6.76 4.35
N TRP A 213 -18.18 -6.43 5.65
CA TRP A 213 -18.90 -5.29 6.26
C TRP A 213 -17.98 -4.10 6.54
N ILE A 214 -16.79 -4.02 5.87
CA ILE A 214 -15.78 -2.98 6.08
C ILE A 214 -15.52 -2.26 4.75
N SER A 215 -15.83 -0.95 4.70
CA SER A 215 -15.51 -0.07 3.58
C SER A 215 -15.31 1.37 4.05
N GLY A 216 -14.47 2.15 3.37
CA GLY A 216 -14.20 3.56 3.66
C GLY A 216 -13.33 3.79 4.90
N GLN A 217 -12.67 2.77 5.44
CA GLN A 217 -11.91 2.85 6.68
C GLN A 217 -10.41 3.05 6.44
N VAL A 218 -9.75 3.70 7.42
CA VAL A 218 -8.29 3.78 7.52
C VAL A 218 -7.85 2.98 8.74
N PHE A 219 -7.06 1.93 8.51
CA PHE A 219 -6.55 1.04 9.56
C PHE A 219 -5.10 1.36 9.87
N HIS A 220 -4.83 1.79 11.10
CA HIS A 220 -3.46 1.99 11.58
C HIS A 220 -2.88 0.65 12.03
N VAL A 221 -1.79 0.23 11.35
CA VAL A 221 -1.02 -0.97 11.71
C VAL A 221 0.37 -0.49 12.10
N ASP A 222 0.53 -0.11 13.37
CA ASP A 222 1.61 0.76 13.81
C ASP A 222 2.15 0.45 15.22
N GLY A 223 1.80 -0.70 15.77
CA GLY A 223 2.23 -1.07 17.13
C GLY A 223 1.75 -0.13 18.21
N GLY A 224 0.63 0.60 17.97
CA GLY A 224 0.02 1.55 18.90
C GLY A 224 0.60 2.97 18.85
N LEU A 225 1.53 3.24 17.89
CA LEU A 225 2.26 4.52 17.83
C LEU A 225 1.32 5.74 17.72
N SER A 226 0.24 5.63 16.96
CA SER A 226 -0.67 6.75 16.68
C SER A 226 -1.77 6.93 17.72
N THR A 227 -1.98 5.96 18.62
CA THR A 227 -3.16 5.94 19.51
C THR A 227 -2.85 5.78 20.98
N LEU A 228 -1.73 5.16 21.34
CA LEU A 228 -1.39 4.83 22.72
C LEU A 228 -0.37 5.81 23.28
N LEU A 229 -0.70 6.42 24.41
CA LEU A 229 0.27 7.11 25.27
C LEU A 229 0.76 6.11 26.32
N VAL A 230 2.04 5.73 26.24
CA VAL A 230 2.70 4.86 27.21
C VAL A 230 3.81 5.65 27.91
N ASN A 231 3.89 5.53 29.22
CA ASN A 231 4.91 6.17 30.07
C ASN A 231 6.19 5.33 30.06
#